data_ebfb2d7461344b8c2528fde7ea0d51ca
#
_entry.id   ebfb2d7461344b8c2528fde7ea0d51ca
#
_cell.length_a   1.000
_cell.length_b   1.000
_cell.length_c   1.000
_cell.angle_alpha   90.00
_cell.angle_beta   90.00
_cell.angle_gamma   90.00
#
_symmetry.space_group_name_H-M   'P 1'
#
loop_
_entity.id
_entity.type
_entity.pdbx_description
1 polymer ?
#
loop_
_entity_poly.entity_id
_entity_poly.type
_entity_poly.pdbx_seq_one_letter_code
_entity_poly.pdbx_strand_id
1 'polypeptide(L)'
;KRRRNALYGDRIRTDIANMFYELVEAHVLATHPAKEYEAFRLALLADFGIEPPVDEAGFATGKPEDIAHRAYLRAEELYQAKLEDLAHRAHPVIQRVHDDPKNDYKNILAPFTDGRKTIQVGADIEQSVLTEGRSVLDTVEKAVVLAIIDQHWQEHLRDMDDLRSNVQHA
;
A
#
# COMPACT_ATOMS: atom_id res chain seq x y z
N LYS A 1 17.97 -6.92 -2.48
CA LYS A 1 17.87 -6.70 -1.02
C LYS A 1 16.44 -6.38 -0.57
N ARG A 2 15.75 -5.39 -1.19
CA ARG A 2 14.35 -5.00 -0.88
C ARG A 2 13.38 -6.18 -1.02
N ARG A 3 13.42 -6.93 -2.14
CA ARG A 3 12.55 -8.10 -2.37
C ARG A 3 12.69 -9.16 -1.27
N ARG A 4 13.93 -9.46 -0.85
CA ARG A 4 14.19 -10.42 0.23
C ARG A 4 13.64 -9.92 1.57
N ASN A 5 13.76 -8.64 1.87
CA ASN A 5 13.23 -8.05 3.09
C ASN A 5 11.68 -8.09 3.10
N ALA A 6 11.03 -7.82 1.96
CA ALA A 6 9.58 -7.92 1.83
C ALA A 6 9.07 -9.37 1.98
N LEU A 7 9.84 -10.37 1.52
CA LEU A 7 9.48 -11.78 1.64
C LEU A 7 9.62 -12.34 3.05
N TYR A 8 10.72 -11.99 3.74
CA TYR A 8 11.13 -12.65 4.99
C TYR A 8 11.12 -11.72 6.21
N GLY A 9 10.78 -10.45 6.03
CA GLY A 9 10.80 -9.48 7.11
C GLY A 9 9.43 -9.22 7.72
N ASP A 10 9.39 -9.09 9.04
CA ASP A 10 8.19 -8.62 9.76
C ASP A 10 8.03 -7.09 9.70
N ARG A 11 8.84 -6.44 8.83
CA ARG A 11 8.93 -4.97 8.74
C ARG A 11 8.09 -4.34 7.64
N ILE A 12 7.27 -5.13 6.94
CA ILE A 12 6.51 -4.62 5.78
C ILE A 12 5.64 -3.42 6.16
N ARG A 13 4.99 -3.46 7.32
CA ARG A 13 4.16 -2.35 7.81
C ARG A 13 4.96 -1.09 8.11
N THR A 14 6.18 -1.26 8.66
CA THR A 14 7.10 -0.13 8.86
C THR A 14 7.54 0.47 7.52
N ASP A 15 7.81 -0.38 6.53
CA ASP A 15 8.21 0.08 5.20
C ASP A 15 7.05 0.79 4.49
N ILE A 16 5.81 0.32 4.63
CA ILE A 16 4.60 0.99 4.12
C ILE A 16 4.38 2.33 4.83
N ALA A 17 4.50 2.39 6.15
CA ALA A 17 4.35 3.63 6.93
C ALA A 17 5.40 4.67 6.53
N ASN A 18 6.67 4.27 6.36
CA ASN A 18 7.73 5.15 5.87
C ASN A 18 7.44 5.67 4.46
N MET A 19 6.95 4.79 3.56
CA MET A 19 6.57 5.18 2.21
C MET A 19 5.42 6.21 2.21
N PHE A 20 4.43 6.04 3.08
CA PHE A 20 3.34 7.02 3.24
C PHE A 20 3.87 8.37 3.70
N TYR A 21 4.75 8.37 4.70
CA TYR A 21 5.37 9.60 5.19
C TYR A 21 6.18 10.31 4.12
N GLU A 22 7.07 9.57 3.43
CA GLU A 22 7.91 10.11 2.34
C GLU A 22 7.06 10.70 1.20
N LEU A 23 5.96 10.05 0.83
CA LEU A 23 5.08 10.52 -0.25
C LEU A 23 4.31 11.78 0.16
N VAL A 24 3.77 11.81 1.38
CA VAL A 24 3.09 13.00 1.91
C VAL A 24 4.06 14.18 2.02
N GLU A 25 5.27 13.95 2.54
CA GLU A 25 6.32 14.96 2.64
C GLU A 25 6.69 15.53 1.26
N ALA A 26 6.84 14.65 0.26
CA ALA A 26 7.10 15.07 -1.12
C ALA A 26 5.99 15.96 -1.69
N HIS A 27 4.72 15.66 -1.43
CA HIS A 27 3.60 16.50 -1.85
C HIS A 27 3.62 17.87 -1.16
N VAL A 28 3.88 17.92 0.14
CA VAL A 28 4.01 19.18 0.86
C VAL A 28 5.17 20.01 0.33
N LEU A 29 6.36 19.41 0.16
CA LEU A 29 7.55 20.10 -0.36
C LEU A 29 7.35 20.64 -1.78
N ALA A 30 6.59 19.94 -2.60
CA ALA A 30 6.30 20.37 -3.98
C ALA A 30 5.31 21.55 -4.04
N THR A 31 4.33 21.63 -3.15
CA THR A 31 3.20 22.56 -3.27
C THR A 31 3.22 23.72 -2.27
N HIS A 32 3.78 23.51 -1.08
CA HIS A 32 3.78 24.49 -0.01
C HIS A 32 4.56 25.79 -0.32
N PRO A 33 5.75 25.77 -1.00
CA PRO A 33 6.49 26.99 -1.31
C PRO A 33 5.70 27.97 -2.19
N ALA A 34 4.89 27.45 -3.12
CA ALA A 34 4.03 28.23 -3.99
C ALA A 34 2.62 28.45 -3.42
N LYS A 35 2.33 27.91 -2.21
CA LYS A 35 1.01 27.95 -1.56
C LYS A 35 -0.12 27.36 -2.41
N GLU A 36 0.18 26.30 -3.18
CA GLU A 36 -0.74 25.63 -4.09
C GLU A 36 -1.61 24.62 -3.34
N TYR A 37 -2.54 25.10 -2.53
CA TYR A 37 -3.40 24.27 -1.69
C TYR A 37 -4.22 23.25 -2.49
N GLU A 38 -4.83 23.65 -3.62
CA GLU A 38 -5.62 22.75 -4.44
C GLU A 38 -4.76 21.64 -5.09
N ALA A 39 -3.53 21.92 -5.48
CA ALA A 39 -2.60 20.90 -5.97
C ALA A 39 -2.26 19.89 -4.88
N PHE A 40 -2.00 20.37 -3.65
CA PHE A 40 -1.80 19.51 -2.49
C PHE A 40 -3.03 18.64 -2.18
N ARG A 41 -4.23 19.24 -2.20
CA ARG A 41 -5.49 18.53 -1.96
C ARG A 41 -5.72 17.41 -2.98
N LEU A 42 -5.54 17.72 -4.27
CA LEU A 42 -5.70 16.74 -5.34
C LEU A 42 -4.68 15.60 -5.24
N ALA A 43 -3.44 15.88 -4.86
CA ALA A 43 -2.42 14.86 -4.64
C ALA A 43 -2.79 13.91 -3.49
N LEU A 44 -3.25 14.44 -2.36
CA LEU A 44 -3.69 13.62 -1.23
C LEU A 44 -4.93 12.77 -1.57
N LEU A 45 -5.88 13.34 -2.33
CA LEU A 45 -7.05 12.60 -2.80
C LEU A 45 -6.68 11.48 -3.77
N ALA A 46 -5.74 11.73 -4.69
CA ALA A 46 -5.33 10.75 -5.70
C ALA A 46 -4.57 9.57 -5.07
N ASP A 47 -3.65 9.84 -4.13
CA ASP A 47 -2.77 8.81 -3.60
C ASP A 47 -3.33 8.11 -2.36
N PHE A 48 -4.04 8.87 -1.49
CA PHE A 48 -4.53 8.33 -0.22
C PHE A 48 -6.06 8.32 -0.08
N GLY A 49 -6.77 9.11 -0.91
CA GLY A 49 -8.21 9.28 -0.80
C GLY A 49 -8.62 10.08 0.45
N ILE A 50 -7.79 11.01 0.89
CA ILE A 50 -8.04 11.87 2.05
C ILE A 50 -8.12 13.34 1.64
N GLU A 51 -8.90 14.12 2.39
CA GLU A 51 -8.85 15.58 2.35
C GLU A 51 -7.71 16.08 3.25
N PRO A 52 -7.09 17.25 2.91
CA PRO A 52 -6.06 17.84 3.75
C PRO A 52 -6.53 18.04 5.19
N PRO A 53 -5.67 17.81 6.19
CA PRO A 53 -6.00 18.02 7.61
C PRO A 53 -5.95 19.49 8.04
N VAL A 54 -5.74 20.40 7.09
CA VAL A 54 -5.69 21.86 7.26
C VAL A 54 -6.47 22.51 6.13
N ASP A 55 -7.04 23.69 6.40
CA ASP A 55 -7.62 24.54 5.37
C ASP A 55 -6.54 25.32 4.60
N GLU A 56 -6.95 26.06 3.56
CA GLU A 56 -6.04 26.83 2.72
C GLU A 56 -5.21 27.86 3.51
N ALA A 57 -5.82 28.54 4.49
CA ALA A 57 -5.13 29.50 5.34
C ALA A 57 -4.09 28.81 6.23
N GLY A 58 -4.46 27.70 6.83
CA GLY A 58 -3.57 26.86 7.64
C GLY A 58 -2.43 26.23 6.83
N PHE A 59 -2.69 25.86 5.57
CA PHE A 59 -1.66 25.40 4.65
C PHE A 59 -0.66 26.52 4.31
N ALA A 60 -1.16 27.72 3.99
CA ALA A 60 -0.30 28.83 3.58
C ALA A 60 0.61 29.38 4.70
N THR A 61 0.20 29.23 5.97
CA THR A 61 0.90 29.79 7.16
C THR A 61 1.55 28.76 8.05
N GLY A 62 1.15 27.50 7.92
CA GLY A 62 1.65 26.40 8.75
C GLY A 62 3.07 25.99 8.36
N LYS A 63 3.71 25.26 9.27
CA LYS A 63 5.03 24.67 8.98
C LYS A 63 4.87 23.44 8.11
N PRO A 64 5.68 23.28 7.05
CA PRO A 64 5.61 22.11 6.17
C PRO A 64 5.67 20.78 6.91
N GLU A 65 6.55 20.67 7.91
CA GLU A 65 6.74 19.43 8.68
C GLU A 65 5.48 19.06 9.49
N ASP A 66 4.81 20.06 10.09
CA ASP A 66 3.60 19.86 10.89
C ASP A 66 2.42 19.45 9.98
N ILE A 67 2.33 20.04 8.77
CA ILE A 67 1.33 19.71 7.77
C ILE A 67 1.55 18.28 7.27
N ALA A 68 2.80 17.92 6.93
CA ALA A 68 3.16 16.59 6.49
C ALA A 68 2.84 15.53 7.54
N HIS A 69 3.22 15.79 8.80
CA HIS A 69 2.93 14.86 9.89
C HIS A 69 1.42 14.65 10.10
N ARG A 70 0.62 15.71 10.09
CA ARG A 70 -0.85 15.60 10.21
C ARG A 70 -1.49 14.87 9.05
N ALA A 71 -1.04 15.13 7.82
CA ALA A 71 -1.53 14.44 6.64
C ALA A 71 -1.15 12.95 6.65
N TYR A 72 0.08 12.62 7.07
CA TYR A 72 0.51 11.24 7.28
C TYR A 72 -0.38 10.51 8.30
N LEU A 73 -0.62 11.08 9.47
CA LEU A 73 -1.48 10.47 10.48
C LEU A 73 -2.90 10.21 9.95
N ARG A 74 -3.43 11.13 9.15
CA ARG A 74 -4.76 10.95 8.54
C ARG A 74 -4.77 9.83 7.49
N ALA A 75 -3.71 9.74 6.67
CA ALA A 75 -3.57 8.66 5.69
C ALA A 75 -3.43 7.28 6.37
N GLU A 76 -2.63 7.22 7.43
CA GLU A 76 -2.46 6.00 8.22
C GLU A 76 -3.76 5.56 8.90
N GLU A 77 -4.49 6.49 9.53
CA GLU A 77 -5.81 6.22 10.14
C GLU A 77 -6.78 5.60 9.13
N LEU A 78 -6.90 6.20 7.93
CA LEU A 78 -7.78 5.67 6.89
C LEU A 78 -7.31 4.30 6.40
N TYR A 79 -6.01 4.11 6.26
CA TYR A 79 -5.43 2.83 5.86
C TYR A 79 -5.75 1.72 6.87
N GLN A 80 -5.54 1.96 8.16
CA GLN A 80 -5.86 1.01 9.23
C GLN A 80 -7.36 0.69 9.26
N ALA A 81 -8.23 1.70 9.14
CA ALA A 81 -9.68 1.50 9.09
C ALA A 81 -10.11 0.63 7.88
N LYS A 82 -9.47 0.81 6.71
CA LYS A 82 -9.72 -0.04 5.54
C LYS A 82 -9.25 -1.48 5.77
N LEU A 83 -8.10 -1.69 6.39
CA LEU A 83 -7.62 -3.03 6.73
C LEU A 83 -8.57 -3.74 7.69
N GLU A 84 -9.04 -3.05 8.73
CA GLU A 84 -10.00 -3.62 9.69
C GLU A 84 -11.33 -3.98 9.02
N ASP A 85 -11.89 -3.12 8.18
CA ASP A 85 -13.10 -3.40 7.41
C ASP A 85 -12.93 -4.63 6.50
N LEU A 86 -11.80 -4.72 5.80
CA LEU A 86 -11.48 -5.86 4.94
C LEU A 86 -11.35 -7.16 5.74
N ALA A 87 -10.64 -7.14 6.89
CA ALA A 87 -10.52 -8.29 7.78
C ALA A 87 -11.89 -8.76 8.26
N HIS A 88 -12.70 -7.82 8.74
CA HIS A 88 -14.04 -8.10 9.24
C HIS A 88 -14.97 -8.70 8.18
N ARG A 89 -14.85 -8.27 6.93
CA ARG A 89 -15.62 -8.84 5.80
C ARG A 89 -15.07 -10.20 5.34
N ALA A 90 -13.76 -10.40 5.39
CA ALA A 90 -13.13 -11.66 4.99
C ALA A 90 -13.37 -12.78 6.01
N HIS A 91 -13.32 -12.47 7.31
CA HIS A 91 -13.39 -13.45 8.39
C HIS A 91 -14.59 -14.40 8.30
N PRO A 92 -15.87 -13.96 8.15
CA PRO A 92 -17.01 -14.87 8.10
C PRO A 92 -17.01 -15.78 6.87
N VAL A 93 -16.36 -15.36 5.78
CA VAL A 93 -16.22 -16.20 4.58
C VAL A 93 -15.19 -17.32 4.85
N ILE A 94 -14.06 -16.97 5.45
CA ILE A 94 -13.00 -17.90 5.80
C ILE A 94 -13.49 -18.89 6.87
N GLN A 95 -14.19 -18.41 7.88
CA GLN A 95 -14.79 -19.23 8.93
C GLN A 95 -15.71 -20.30 8.34
N ARG A 96 -16.56 -19.92 7.38
CA ARG A 96 -17.46 -20.85 6.71
C ARG A 96 -16.73 -21.94 5.94
N VAL A 97 -15.60 -21.60 5.30
CA VAL A 97 -14.75 -22.57 4.59
C VAL A 97 -14.06 -23.49 5.59
N HIS A 98 -13.59 -22.95 6.71
CA HIS A 98 -12.96 -23.71 7.80
C HIS A 98 -13.91 -24.73 8.42
N ASP A 99 -15.16 -24.34 8.67
CA ASP A 99 -16.17 -25.16 9.35
C ASP A 99 -16.86 -26.18 8.42
N ASP A 100 -16.56 -26.18 7.12
CA ASP A 100 -17.11 -27.16 6.18
C ASP A 100 -16.45 -28.54 6.39
N PRO A 101 -17.19 -29.58 6.82
CA PRO A 101 -16.62 -30.92 7.08
C PRO A 101 -16.05 -31.61 5.81
N LYS A 102 -16.36 -31.09 4.63
CA LYS A 102 -15.87 -31.58 3.34
C LYS A 102 -14.56 -30.90 2.90
N ASN A 103 -14.11 -29.90 3.66
CA ASN A 103 -12.94 -29.12 3.32
C ASN A 103 -11.68 -29.76 3.92
N ASP A 104 -10.86 -30.35 3.06
CA ASP A 104 -9.54 -30.88 3.41
C ASP A 104 -8.40 -29.89 3.07
N TYR A 105 -8.74 -28.67 2.62
CA TYR A 105 -7.74 -27.68 2.22
C TYR A 105 -7.18 -26.95 3.45
N LYS A 106 -5.83 -26.82 3.48
CA LYS A 106 -5.13 -26.00 4.48
C LYS A 106 -5.05 -24.53 4.07
N ASN A 107 -5.09 -24.26 2.78
CA ASN A 107 -4.94 -22.92 2.22
C ASN A 107 -6.10 -22.58 1.31
N ILE A 108 -6.48 -21.32 1.31
CA ILE A 108 -7.40 -20.70 0.35
C ILE A 108 -6.65 -19.77 -0.57
N LEU A 109 -7.14 -19.64 -1.82
CA LEU A 109 -6.71 -18.61 -2.74
C LEU A 109 -7.77 -17.51 -2.77
N ALA A 110 -7.43 -16.34 -2.24
CA ALA A 110 -8.31 -15.18 -2.24
C ALA A 110 -7.91 -14.23 -3.38
N PRO A 111 -8.81 -13.91 -4.32
CA PRO A 111 -8.55 -12.91 -5.34
C PRO A 111 -8.74 -11.50 -4.75
N PHE A 112 -7.74 -10.63 -4.95
CA PHE A 112 -7.82 -9.21 -4.66
C PHE A 112 -7.69 -8.41 -5.95
N THR A 113 -8.55 -7.42 -6.12
CA THR A 113 -8.59 -6.60 -7.33
C THR A 113 -8.78 -5.12 -7.01
N ASP A 114 -8.11 -4.26 -7.79
CA ASP A 114 -8.33 -2.82 -7.84
C ASP A 114 -9.27 -2.40 -8.98
N GLY A 115 -9.93 -3.39 -9.63
CA GLY A 115 -10.76 -3.19 -10.81
C GLY A 115 -9.99 -3.20 -12.14
N ARG A 116 -8.66 -3.19 -12.12
CA ARG A 116 -7.76 -3.25 -13.31
C ARG A 116 -6.87 -4.48 -13.29
N LYS A 117 -6.31 -4.79 -12.13
CA LYS A 117 -5.44 -5.95 -11.92
C LYS A 117 -6.02 -6.83 -10.83
N THR A 118 -5.81 -8.13 -10.97
CA THR A 118 -6.19 -9.11 -9.94
C THR A 118 -4.92 -9.84 -9.51
N ILE A 119 -4.69 -9.90 -8.19
CA ILE A 119 -3.67 -10.75 -7.58
C ILE A 119 -4.36 -11.87 -6.83
N GLN A 120 -3.79 -13.07 -6.88
CA GLN A 120 -4.23 -14.20 -6.06
C GLN A 120 -3.29 -14.34 -4.87
N VAL A 121 -3.87 -14.40 -3.69
CA VAL A 121 -3.12 -14.50 -2.44
C VAL A 121 -3.50 -15.79 -1.76
N GLY A 122 -2.50 -16.63 -1.51
CA GLY A 122 -2.66 -17.86 -0.74
C GLY A 122 -2.61 -17.55 0.75
N ALA A 123 -3.65 -17.93 1.48
CA ALA A 123 -3.70 -17.74 2.93
C ALA A 123 -3.99 -19.07 3.64
N ASP A 124 -3.33 -19.29 4.76
CA ASP A 124 -3.60 -20.42 5.66
C ASP A 124 -4.96 -20.21 6.35
N ILE A 125 -5.84 -21.21 6.26
CA ILE A 125 -7.22 -21.10 6.75
C ILE A 125 -7.23 -21.00 8.27
N GLU A 126 -6.50 -21.86 8.96
CA GLU A 126 -6.47 -21.92 10.44
C GLU A 126 -5.92 -20.61 11.01
N GLN A 127 -4.80 -20.11 10.48
CA GLN A 127 -4.23 -18.83 10.87
C GLN A 127 -5.18 -17.66 10.56
N SER A 128 -5.89 -17.73 9.46
CA SER A 128 -6.84 -16.68 9.07
C SER A 128 -8.06 -16.63 9.99
N VAL A 129 -8.53 -17.77 10.48
CA VAL A 129 -9.59 -17.84 11.50
C VAL A 129 -9.08 -17.32 12.83
N LEU A 130 -7.91 -17.79 13.31
CA LEU A 130 -7.32 -17.40 14.59
C LEU A 130 -7.03 -15.89 14.68
N THR A 131 -6.72 -15.26 13.56
CA THR A 131 -6.40 -13.83 13.49
C THR A 131 -7.57 -12.97 13.02
N GLU A 132 -8.78 -13.51 12.97
CA GLU A 132 -9.99 -12.81 12.51
C GLU A 132 -9.81 -12.17 11.12
N GLY A 133 -9.13 -12.86 10.20
CA GLY A 133 -8.87 -12.41 8.84
C GLY A 133 -7.60 -11.55 8.66
N ARG A 134 -6.92 -11.14 9.72
CA ARG A 134 -5.76 -10.23 9.63
C ARG A 134 -4.57 -10.86 8.91
N SER A 135 -4.30 -12.16 9.09
CA SER A 135 -3.18 -12.83 8.40
C SER A 135 -3.33 -12.85 6.88
N VAL A 136 -4.57 -12.84 6.37
CA VAL A 136 -4.83 -12.70 4.93
C VAL A 136 -4.35 -11.35 4.43
N LEU A 137 -4.62 -10.28 5.19
CA LEU A 137 -4.22 -8.92 4.81
C LEU A 137 -2.70 -8.75 4.85
N ASP A 138 -2.01 -9.33 5.84
CA ASP A 138 -0.54 -9.35 5.87
C ASP A 138 0.03 -9.99 4.59
N THR A 139 -0.62 -11.04 4.10
CA THR A 139 -0.23 -11.72 2.87
C THR A 139 -0.55 -10.88 1.63
N VAL A 140 -1.68 -10.17 1.63
CA VAL A 140 -2.04 -9.20 0.57
C VAL A 140 -1.03 -8.05 0.52
N GLU A 141 -0.71 -7.42 1.63
CA GLU A 141 0.29 -6.35 1.72
C GLU A 141 1.63 -6.80 1.12
N LYS A 142 2.11 -7.98 1.52
CA LYS A 142 3.33 -8.58 0.97
C LYS A 142 3.23 -8.80 -0.54
N ALA A 143 2.12 -9.35 -1.01
CA ALA A 143 1.92 -9.64 -2.43
C ALA A 143 1.88 -8.36 -3.29
N VAL A 144 1.21 -7.30 -2.81
CA VAL A 144 1.15 -6.01 -3.50
C VAL A 144 2.54 -5.37 -3.57
N VAL A 145 3.25 -5.29 -2.45
CA VAL A 145 4.62 -4.71 -2.41
C VAL A 145 5.56 -5.47 -3.33
N LEU A 146 5.50 -6.82 -3.33
CA LEU A 146 6.32 -7.64 -4.22
C LEU A 146 5.97 -7.42 -5.70
N ALA A 147 4.69 -7.33 -6.04
CA ALA A 147 4.26 -7.07 -7.41
C ALA A 147 4.77 -5.72 -7.93
N ILE A 148 4.73 -4.68 -7.09
CA ILE A 148 5.26 -3.35 -7.42
C ILE A 148 6.79 -3.39 -7.60
N ILE A 149 7.51 -4.03 -6.68
CA ILE A 149 8.97 -4.18 -6.79
C ILE A 149 9.35 -4.93 -8.08
N ASP A 150 8.65 -6.01 -8.41
CA ASP A 150 8.92 -6.81 -9.59
C ASP A 150 8.59 -6.03 -10.89
N GLN A 151 7.52 -5.23 -10.90
CA GLN A 151 7.19 -4.36 -12.02
C GLN A 151 8.28 -3.32 -12.27
N HIS A 152 8.69 -2.57 -11.26
CA HIS A 152 9.75 -1.56 -11.39
C HIS A 152 11.10 -2.17 -11.76
N TRP A 153 11.39 -3.39 -11.29
CA TRP A 153 12.60 -4.11 -11.68
C TRP A 153 12.59 -4.48 -13.16
N GLN A 154 11.46 -4.93 -13.69
CA GLN A 154 11.30 -5.24 -15.11
C GLN A 154 11.42 -3.98 -15.99
N GLU A 155 10.87 -2.85 -15.56
CA GLU A 155 11.01 -1.56 -16.23
C GLU A 155 12.48 -1.15 -16.28
N HIS A 156 13.17 -1.20 -15.13
CA HIS A 156 14.60 -0.88 -15.04
C HIS A 156 15.48 -1.77 -15.94
N LEU A 157 15.19 -3.06 -16.06
CA LEU A 157 15.92 -3.95 -16.96
C LEU A 157 15.71 -3.58 -18.44
N ARG A 158 14.49 -3.19 -18.84
CA ARG A 158 14.22 -2.70 -20.19
C ARG A 158 14.98 -1.42 -20.49
N ASP A 159 14.96 -0.44 -19.58
CA ASP A 159 15.70 0.81 -19.73
C ASP A 159 17.19 0.56 -19.88
N MET A 160 17.75 -0.39 -19.14
CA MET A 160 19.18 -0.77 -19.26
C MET A 160 19.49 -1.45 -20.61
N ASP A 161 18.59 -2.31 -21.11
CA ASP A 161 18.78 -2.95 -22.41
C ASP A 161 18.68 -1.92 -23.55
N ASP A 162 17.77 -0.95 -23.46
CA ASP A 162 17.65 0.17 -24.41
C ASP A 162 18.90 1.05 -24.41
N LEU A 163 19.44 1.39 -23.23
CA LEU A 163 20.71 2.12 -23.11
C LEU A 163 21.86 1.36 -23.72
N ARG A 164 21.95 0.05 -23.47
CA ARG A 164 23.00 -0.81 -24.04
C ARG A 164 22.92 -0.86 -25.56
N SER A 165 21.72 -0.98 -26.11
CA SER A 165 21.49 -0.99 -27.56
C SER A 165 21.90 0.34 -28.19
N ASN A 166 21.53 1.47 -27.57
CA ASN A 166 21.89 2.81 -28.08
C ASN A 166 23.40 3.07 -28.06
N VAL A 167 24.11 2.58 -27.03
CA VAL A 167 25.59 2.72 -26.95
C VAL A 167 26.30 1.83 -27.97
N GLN A 168 25.73 0.70 -28.38
CA GLN A 168 26.33 -0.18 -29.40
C GLN A 168 26.14 0.34 -30.84
N HIS A 169 25.23 1.29 -31.04
CA HIS A 169 24.95 1.90 -32.37
C HIS A 169 25.50 3.31 -32.52
N ALA A 170 26.19 3.86 -31.50
CA ALA A 170 26.89 5.13 -31.52
C ALA A 170 28.40 4.93 -31.74
#